data_b13c1deea9c9b85a311aa989ec98b9cc
#
_entry.id   b13c1deea9c9b85a311aa989ec98b9cc
#
_cell.length_a   1.000
_cell.length_b   1.000
_cell.length_c   1.000
_cell.angle_alpha   90.00
_cell.angle_beta   90.00
_cell.angle_gamma   90.00
#
_symmetry.space_group_name_H-M   'P 1'
#
loop_
_entity.id
_entity.type
_entity.pdbx_description
1 polymer ?
#
loop_
_entity_poly.entity_id
_entity_poly.type
_entity_poly.pdbx_seq_one_letter_code
_entity_poly.pdbx_strand_id
1 'polypeptide(L)'
;MNSSQRNYLVAGSTGLIGNLLTEQLVKSNNKVIALTRRELSSSNDLLIFQKIDFENEESFKDKFIGISDAFICLGSTIKKAGSQENFRKIDVDYCFSLAKAASMAKVPNLSIVTSIGADSGSNNFYLKCKGEIEDKISELDFKSLSIYRPGLLIGAREEKRLGESVGQLLQPWLIDPLLRGSANKYRSVKGIDLANSLMEYSGKQQGKKFYYFEDLIRS
;
A
#
# COMPACT_ATOMS: atom_id res chain seq x y z
N MET A 1 -11.74 29.93 -0.84
CA MET A 1 -12.33 28.59 -0.68
C MET A 1 -11.47 27.88 0.35
N ASN A 2 -11.99 27.63 1.57
CA ASN A 2 -11.28 26.88 2.58
C ASN A 2 -11.07 25.46 2.05
N SER A 3 -9.86 25.12 1.63
CA SER A 3 -9.47 23.74 1.42
C SER A 3 -9.53 23.06 2.78
N SER A 4 -10.58 22.28 3.05
CA SER A 4 -10.65 21.47 4.26
C SER A 4 -9.36 20.67 4.34
N GLN A 5 -8.60 20.87 5.39
CA GLN A 5 -7.33 20.21 5.62
C GLN A 5 -7.59 18.68 5.60
N ARG A 6 -6.97 17.98 4.64
CA ARG A 6 -7.11 16.52 4.52
C ARG A 6 -6.29 15.85 5.60
N ASN A 7 -6.87 14.87 6.27
CA ASN A 7 -6.20 14.03 7.26
C ASN A 7 -5.90 12.68 6.62
N TYR A 8 -4.66 12.27 6.68
CA TYR A 8 -4.17 11.04 6.06
C TYR A 8 -3.82 10.00 7.11
N LEU A 9 -4.16 8.74 6.84
CA LEU A 9 -3.72 7.61 7.65
C LEU A 9 -2.93 6.64 6.78
N VAL A 10 -1.75 6.23 7.26
CA VAL A 10 -0.87 5.27 6.56
C VAL A 10 -0.60 4.07 7.44
N ALA A 11 -1.10 2.90 7.04
CA ALA A 11 -0.73 1.61 7.61
C ALA A 11 0.42 0.99 6.81
N GLY A 12 1.48 0.54 7.50
CA GLY A 12 2.71 0.08 6.84
C GLY A 12 3.74 1.20 6.59
N SER A 13 3.64 2.31 7.32
CA SER A 13 4.51 3.50 7.23
C SER A 13 6.01 3.22 7.41
N THR A 14 6.40 2.10 8.00
CA THR A 14 7.80 1.66 8.15
C THR A 14 8.29 0.77 7.00
N GLY A 15 7.41 0.41 6.06
CA GLY A 15 7.74 -0.31 4.83
C GLY A 15 8.33 0.60 3.76
N LEU A 16 8.76 0.03 2.61
CA LEU A 16 9.34 0.79 1.51
C LEU A 16 8.35 1.88 1.02
N ILE A 17 7.18 1.47 0.60
CA ILE A 17 6.20 2.38 -0.01
C ILE A 17 5.57 3.31 1.03
N GLY A 18 5.14 2.74 2.18
CA GLY A 18 4.49 3.54 3.22
C GLY A 18 5.41 4.61 3.82
N ASN A 19 6.72 4.35 3.92
CA ASN A 19 7.69 5.35 4.38
C ASN A 19 7.82 6.50 3.36
N LEU A 20 8.03 6.16 2.07
CA LEU A 20 8.14 7.15 1.01
C LEU A 20 6.85 8.00 0.90
N LEU A 21 5.68 7.37 0.96
CA LEU A 21 4.40 8.06 0.95
C LEU A 21 4.25 9.01 2.16
N THR A 22 4.56 8.52 3.36
CA THR A 22 4.50 9.34 4.59
C THR A 22 5.40 10.57 4.48
N GLU A 23 6.62 10.40 4.00
CA GLU A 23 7.54 11.52 3.77
C GLU A 23 7.00 12.53 2.75
N GLN A 24 6.43 12.07 1.63
CA GLN A 24 5.88 12.97 0.61
C GLN A 24 4.64 13.72 1.12
N LEU A 25 3.75 13.05 1.84
CA LEU A 25 2.59 13.69 2.45
C LEU A 25 3.01 14.80 3.44
N VAL A 26 3.97 14.51 4.31
CA VAL A 26 4.48 15.47 5.30
C VAL A 26 5.21 16.64 4.61
N LYS A 27 6.05 16.38 3.60
CA LYS A 27 6.70 17.42 2.79
C LYS A 27 5.71 18.34 2.09
N SER A 28 4.54 17.82 1.74
CA SER A 28 3.43 18.58 1.15
C SER A 28 2.53 19.25 2.20
N ASN A 29 3.02 19.41 3.43
CA ASN A 29 2.36 20.06 4.55
C ASN A 29 1.02 19.41 4.97
N ASN A 30 0.92 18.09 4.85
CA ASN A 30 -0.25 17.34 5.27
C ASN A 30 -0.02 16.66 6.63
N LYS A 31 -1.09 16.59 7.43
CA LYS A 31 -1.10 15.83 8.68
C LYS A 31 -1.28 14.34 8.40
N VAL A 32 -0.39 13.52 8.95
CA VAL A 32 -0.34 12.07 8.73
C VAL A 32 -0.38 11.32 10.06
N ILE A 33 -1.33 10.40 10.20
CA ILE A 33 -1.33 9.38 11.24
C ILE A 33 -0.71 8.11 10.67
N ALA A 34 0.39 7.67 11.26
CA ALA A 34 1.16 6.51 10.84
C ALA A 34 0.97 5.35 11.82
N LEU A 35 0.24 4.31 11.41
CA LEU A 35 0.02 3.13 12.28
C LEU A 35 1.26 2.25 12.30
N THR A 36 1.71 1.88 13.50
CA THR A 36 2.93 1.10 13.73
C THR A 36 2.74 0.02 14.79
N ARG A 37 3.55 -1.06 14.71
CA ARG A 37 3.59 -2.12 15.73
C ARG A 37 4.48 -1.77 16.93
N ARG A 38 5.37 -0.82 16.74
CA ARG A 38 6.36 -0.38 17.76
C ARG A 38 6.11 1.06 18.12
N GLU A 39 6.50 1.43 19.32
CA GLU A 39 6.55 2.82 19.73
C GLU A 39 7.56 3.56 18.84
N LEU A 40 7.11 4.62 18.19
CA LEU A 40 7.94 5.51 17.39
C LEU A 40 7.54 6.95 17.70
N SER A 41 8.49 7.88 17.60
CA SER A 41 8.27 9.31 17.74
C SER A 41 8.74 10.05 16.51
N SER A 42 8.18 11.23 16.27
CA SER A 42 8.61 12.14 15.23
C SER A 42 8.91 13.51 15.85
N SER A 43 9.92 14.20 15.32
CA SER A 43 10.15 15.61 15.63
C SER A 43 9.29 16.55 14.76
N ASN A 44 8.53 16.03 13.82
CA ASN A 44 7.67 16.80 12.95
C ASN A 44 6.21 16.68 13.44
N ASP A 45 5.59 17.80 13.77
CA ASP A 45 4.23 17.89 14.31
C ASP A 45 3.15 17.41 13.33
N LEU A 46 3.46 17.33 12.04
CA LEU A 46 2.56 16.80 11.02
C LEU A 46 2.55 15.27 10.97
N LEU A 47 3.51 14.58 11.62
CA LEU A 47 3.62 13.13 11.61
C LEU A 47 3.39 12.56 13.01
N ILE A 48 2.29 11.87 13.18
CA ILE A 48 1.90 11.25 14.43
C ILE A 48 1.98 9.73 14.28
N PHE A 49 2.96 9.10 14.93
CA PHE A 49 3.00 7.65 15.04
C PHE A 49 2.01 7.17 16.12
N GLN A 50 1.24 6.17 15.75
CA GLN A 50 0.33 5.51 16.68
C GLN A 50 0.61 4.01 16.71
N LYS A 51 1.04 3.54 17.88
CA LYS A 51 1.22 2.12 18.12
C LYS A 51 -0.14 1.44 18.19
N ILE A 52 -0.27 0.34 17.45
CA ILE A 52 -1.45 -0.51 17.43
C ILE A 52 -1.06 -1.98 17.52
N ASP A 53 -2.02 -2.80 17.90
CA ASP A 53 -1.96 -4.25 17.76
C ASP A 53 -2.89 -4.66 16.63
N PHE A 54 -2.34 -5.19 15.53
CA PHE A 54 -3.11 -5.63 14.37
C PHE A 54 -4.03 -6.82 14.66
N GLU A 55 -3.80 -7.55 15.77
CA GLU A 55 -4.66 -8.66 16.20
C GLU A 55 -5.86 -8.18 17.05
N ASN A 56 -5.83 -6.93 17.49
CA ASN A 56 -6.88 -6.33 18.31
C ASN A 56 -7.49 -5.11 17.61
N GLU A 57 -8.67 -5.28 16.99
CA GLU A 57 -9.38 -4.20 16.27
C GLU A 57 -9.69 -3.00 17.17
N GLU A 58 -9.91 -3.20 18.48
CA GLU A 58 -10.15 -2.13 19.44
C GLU A 58 -8.96 -1.16 19.55
N SER A 59 -7.73 -1.63 19.24
CA SER A 59 -6.53 -0.80 19.32
C SER A 59 -6.44 0.24 18.20
N PHE A 60 -7.20 0.09 17.11
CA PHE A 60 -7.07 0.96 15.93
C PHE A 60 -8.37 1.45 15.32
N LYS A 61 -9.55 0.90 15.66
CA LYS A 61 -10.82 1.29 15.03
C LYS A 61 -11.09 2.79 15.10
N ASP A 62 -10.81 3.43 16.25
CA ASP A 62 -11.06 4.86 16.45
C ASP A 62 -10.02 5.76 15.75
N LYS A 63 -8.90 5.19 15.27
CA LYS A 63 -7.86 5.95 14.57
C LYS A 63 -8.30 6.43 13.19
N PHE A 64 -9.36 5.84 12.65
CA PHE A 64 -9.94 6.20 11.35
C PHE A 64 -10.95 7.35 11.43
N ILE A 65 -11.35 7.79 12.63
CA ILE A 65 -12.33 8.88 12.79
C ILE A 65 -11.73 10.19 12.26
N GLY A 66 -12.44 10.85 11.34
CA GLY A 66 -12.02 12.11 10.73
C GLY A 66 -10.90 11.98 9.69
N ILE A 67 -10.56 10.78 9.27
CA ILE A 67 -9.61 10.52 8.18
C ILE A 67 -10.30 10.76 6.84
N SER A 68 -9.63 11.50 5.94
CA SER A 68 -10.08 11.71 4.56
C SER A 68 -9.60 10.62 3.62
N ASP A 69 -8.36 10.16 3.83
CA ASP A 69 -7.69 9.20 2.96
C ASP A 69 -6.91 8.18 3.79
N ALA A 70 -7.24 6.91 3.64
CA ALA A 70 -6.52 5.81 4.25
C ALA A 70 -5.68 5.06 3.21
N PHE A 71 -4.42 4.79 3.57
CA PHE A 71 -3.48 4.04 2.73
C PHE A 71 -3.05 2.77 3.44
N ILE A 72 -3.26 1.63 2.79
CA ILE A 72 -2.80 0.33 3.25
C ILE A 72 -1.59 -0.09 2.41
N CYS A 73 -0.40 0.17 2.96
CA CYS A 73 0.89 -0.21 2.40
C CYS A 73 1.51 -1.38 3.18
N LEU A 74 0.68 -2.14 3.90
CA LEU A 74 1.10 -3.38 4.55
C LEU A 74 1.42 -4.43 3.50
N GLY A 75 2.46 -5.19 3.78
CA GLY A 75 2.84 -6.32 2.97
C GLY A 75 4.11 -6.96 3.49
N SER A 76 4.25 -8.24 3.21
CA SER A 76 5.41 -9.02 3.59
C SER A 76 5.92 -9.81 2.37
N THR A 77 6.93 -10.63 2.59
CA THR A 77 7.28 -11.76 1.73
C THR A 77 7.11 -13.02 2.57
N ILE A 78 6.89 -14.18 1.93
CA ILE A 78 6.76 -15.46 2.65
C ILE A 78 8.00 -15.70 3.50
N LYS A 79 9.20 -15.38 2.97
CA LYS A 79 10.48 -15.47 3.70
C LYS A 79 10.49 -14.60 4.97
N LYS A 80 9.98 -13.37 4.91
CA LYS A 80 9.92 -12.47 6.09
C LYS A 80 8.84 -12.86 7.08
N ALA A 81 7.72 -13.34 6.58
CA ALA A 81 6.61 -13.79 7.42
C ALA A 81 6.95 -15.11 8.15
N GLY A 82 7.90 -15.87 7.62
CA GLY A 82 8.34 -17.16 8.15
C GLY A 82 7.46 -18.34 7.74
N SER A 83 6.22 -18.11 7.36
CA SER A 83 5.29 -19.12 6.86
C SER A 83 4.26 -18.52 5.91
N GLN A 84 3.58 -19.38 5.15
CA GLN A 84 2.45 -18.97 4.31
C GLN A 84 1.27 -18.47 5.14
N GLU A 85 1.01 -19.08 6.28
CA GLU A 85 -0.04 -18.68 7.21
C GLU A 85 0.20 -17.26 7.74
N ASN A 86 1.40 -16.97 8.24
CA ASN A 86 1.75 -15.63 8.72
C ASN A 86 1.76 -14.61 7.58
N PHE A 87 2.16 -15.01 6.36
CA PHE A 87 2.06 -14.16 5.19
C PHE A 87 0.59 -13.77 4.94
N ARG A 88 -0.31 -14.75 4.87
CA ARG A 88 -1.74 -14.52 4.66
C ARG A 88 -2.33 -13.64 5.76
N LYS A 89 -1.98 -13.90 7.03
CA LYS A 89 -2.40 -13.08 8.17
C LYS A 89 -2.04 -11.60 7.98
N ILE A 90 -0.81 -11.30 7.52
CA ILE A 90 -0.35 -9.92 7.32
C ILE A 90 -0.99 -9.30 6.07
N ASP A 91 -0.94 -10.00 4.94
CA ASP A 91 -1.27 -9.47 3.62
C ASP A 91 -2.77 -9.53 3.29
N VAL A 92 -3.54 -10.36 4.00
CA VAL A 92 -4.99 -10.47 3.84
C VAL A 92 -5.73 -10.01 5.09
N ASP A 93 -5.52 -10.70 6.23
CA ASP A 93 -6.40 -10.53 7.37
C ASP A 93 -6.22 -9.16 8.05
N TYR A 94 -4.97 -8.72 8.30
CA TYR A 94 -4.72 -7.38 8.86
C TYR A 94 -5.11 -6.26 7.89
N CYS A 95 -4.83 -6.43 6.58
CA CYS A 95 -5.25 -5.45 5.58
C CYS A 95 -6.77 -5.32 5.53
N PHE A 96 -7.50 -6.43 5.61
CA PHE A 96 -8.95 -6.43 5.61
C PHE A 96 -9.53 -5.80 6.89
N SER A 97 -9.00 -6.14 8.08
CA SER A 97 -9.44 -5.53 9.34
C SER A 97 -9.28 -4.02 9.35
N LEU A 98 -8.15 -3.51 8.83
CA LEU A 98 -7.94 -2.06 8.67
C LEU A 98 -8.91 -1.43 7.67
N ALA A 99 -9.13 -2.06 6.51
CA ALA A 99 -10.08 -1.56 5.52
C ALA A 99 -11.50 -1.54 6.05
N LYS A 100 -11.90 -2.58 6.80
CA LYS A 100 -13.21 -2.66 7.47
C LYS A 100 -13.37 -1.54 8.50
N ALA A 101 -12.36 -1.31 9.35
CA ALA A 101 -12.38 -0.20 10.31
C ALA A 101 -12.49 1.17 9.62
N ALA A 102 -11.78 1.38 8.51
CA ALA A 102 -11.88 2.58 7.69
C ALA A 102 -13.30 2.77 7.12
N SER A 103 -13.90 1.72 6.56
CA SER A 103 -15.27 1.75 6.02
C SER A 103 -16.30 2.04 7.12
N MET A 104 -16.18 1.40 8.29
CA MET A 104 -17.06 1.64 9.45
C MET A 104 -16.95 3.08 9.96
N ALA A 105 -15.76 3.66 9.95
CA ALA A 105 -15.50 5.07 10.31
C ALA A 105 -15.90 6.06 9.18
N LYS A 106 -16.47 5.55 8.07
CA LYS A 106 -16.89 6.35 6.91
C LYS A 106 -15.75 7.14 6.26
N VAL A 107 -14.54 6.59 6.27
CA VAL A 107 -13.43 7.13 5.47
C VAL A 107 -13.81 7.07 3.99
N PRO A 108 -13.83 8.22 3.28
CA PRO A 108 -14.33 8.22 1.90
C PRO A 108 -13.36 7.58 0.91
N ASN A 109 -12.06 7.63 1.17
CA ASN A 109 -11.04 7.23 0.19
C ASN A 109 -10.11 6.16 0.78
N LEU A 110 -10.07 4.98 0.14
CA LEU A 110 -9.12 3.91 0.47
C LEU A 110 -8.19 3.65 -0.72
N SER A 111 -6.91 3.58 -0.43
CA SER A 111 -5.86 3.14 -1.37
C SER A 111 -5.11 1.95 -0.80
N ILE A 112 -4.93 0.90 -1.60
CA ILE A 112 -4.20 -0.30 -1.19
C ILE A 112 -3.17 -0.72 -2.25
N VAL A 113 -2.01 -1.19 -1.80
CA VAL A 113 -0.97 -1.75 -2.67
C VAL A 113 -1.06 -3.27 -2.65
N THR A 114 -1.29 -3.85 -3.82
CA THR A 114 -1.37 -5.30 -4.02
C THR A 114 -0.24 -5.79 -4.93
N SER A 115 -0.51 -6.42 -6.04
CA SER A 115 0.48 -6.86 -7.02
C SER A 115 -0.13 -7.09 -8.39
N ILE A 116 0.64 -6.88 -9.42
CA ILE A 116 0.27 -7.37 -10.77
C ILE A 116 0.03 -8.88 -10.72
N GLY A 117 -1.01 -9.33 -11.41
CA GLY A 117 -1.41 -10.74 -11.43
C GLY A 117 -2.19 -11.19 -10.20
N ALA A 118 -2.59 -10.29 -9.28
CA ALA A 118 -3.49 -10.61 -8.17
C ALA A 118 -4.79 -11.26 -8.69
N ASP A 119 -5.08 -12.46 -8.19
CA ASP A 119 -6.23 -13.28 -8.60
C ASP A 119 -6.55 -14.32 -7.51
N SER A 120 -7.73 -14.25 -6.91
CA SER A 120 -8.17 -15.18 -5.84
C SER A 120 -8.30 -16.62 -6.31
N GLY A 121 -8.47 -16.86 -7.61
CA GLY A 121 -8.47 -18.19 -8.25
C GLY A 121 -7.08 -18.73 -8.58
N SER A 122 -6.01 -17.96 -8.35
CA SER A 122 -4.66 -18.36 -8.72
C SER A 122 -4.15 -19.57 -7.96
N ASN A 123 -3.43 -20.47 -8.65
CA ASN A 123 -2.67 -21.55 -8.01
C ASN A 123 -1.40 -21.04 -7.30
N ASN A 124 -0.94 -19.84 -7.62
CA ASN A 124 0.18 -19.20 -6.94
C ASN A 124 -0.33 -18.59 -5.62
N PHE A 125 0.16 -19.11 -4.49
CA PHE A 125 -0.28 -18.68 -3.16
C PHE A 125 -0.17 -17.16 -2.91
N TYR A 126 0.92 -16.54 -3.35
CA TYR A 126 1.11 -15.09 -3.21
C TYR A 126 0.04 -14.31 -3.99
N LEU A 127 -0.16 -14.64 -5.27
CA LEU A 127 -1.14 -13.98 -6.13
C LEU A 127 -2.57 -14.24 -5.66
N LYS A 128 -2.83 -15.45 -5.14
CA LYS A 128 -4.12 -15.80 -4.53
C LYS A 128 -4.41 -14.90 -3.33
N CYS A 129 -3.47 -14.74 -2.39
CA CYS A 129 -3.66 -13.84 -1.24
C CYS A 129 -3.90 -12.39 -1.67
N LYS A 130 -3.17 -11.92 -2.72
CA LYS A 130 -3.39 -10.57 -3.26
C LYS A 130 -4.76 -10.41 -3.92
N GLY A 131 -5.27 -11.44 -4.60
CA GLY A 131 -6.65 -11.47 -5.13
C GLY A 131 -7.69 -11.52 -4.02
N GLU A 132 -7.51 -12.37 -3.00
CA GLU A 132 -8.42 -12.48 -1.86
C GLU A 132 -8.64 -11.15 -1.14
N ILE A 133 -7.59 -10.36 -0.90
CA ILE A 133 -7.75 -9.06 -0.25
C ILE A 133 -8.48 -8.07 -1.15
N GLU A 134 -8.19 -8.06 -2.46
CA GLU A 134 -8.89 -7.18 -3.41
C GLU A 134 -10.39 -7.50 -3.49
N ASP A 135 -10.77 -8.78 -3.49
CA ASP A 135 -12.17 -9.20 -3.47
C ASP A 135 -12.87 -8.72 -2.20
N LYS A 136 -12.28 -9.02 -1.03
CA LYS A 136 -12.83 -8.62 0.28
C LYS A 136 -13.04 -7.11 0.43
N ILE A 137 -12.07 -6.29 0.03
CA ILE A 137 -12.20 -4.83 0.15
C ILE A 137 -13.14 -4.23 -0.89
N SER A 138 -13.37 -4.94 -2.00
CA SER A 138 -14.31 -4.50 -3.04
C SER A 138 -15.77 -4.58 -2.60
N GLU A 139 -16.07 -5.32 -1.54
CA GLU A 139 -17.38 -5.42 -0.91
C GLU A 139 -17.64 -4.30 0.11
N LEU A 140 -16.61 -3.53 0.48
CA LEU A 140 -16.72 -2.44 1.44
C LEU A 140 -17.16 -1.15 0.77
N ASP A 141 -17.86 -0.30 1.55
CA ASP A 141 -18.40 0.98 1.06
C ASP A 141 -17.35 2.10 1.15
N PHE A 142 -16.74 2.44 0.01
CA PHE A 142 -15.87 3.60 -0.16
C PHE A 142 -16.31 4.45 -1.34
N LYS A 143 -16.27 5.79 -1.16
CA LYS A 143 -16.50 6.71 -2.29
C LYS A 143 -15.46 6.52 -3.38
N SER A 144 -14.20 6.27 -2.99
CA SER A 144 -13.08 5.98 -3.88
C SER A 144 -12.27 4.81 -3.33
N LEU A 145 -12.21 3.72 -4.09
CA LEU A 145 -11.35 2.57 -3.82
C LEU A 145 -10.29 2.46 -4.91
N SER A 146 -9.04 2.75 -4.54
CA SER A 146 -7.88 2.71 -5.44
C SER A 146 -7.01 1.50 -5.13
N ILE A 147 -6.88 0.59 -6.09
CA ILE A 147 -6.09 -0.65 -5.97
C ILE A 147 -4.88 -0.54 -6.88
N TYR A 148 -3.68 -0.51 -6.29
CA TYR A 148 -2.42 -0.36 -7.02
C TYR A 148 -1.77 -1.73 -7.19
N ARG A 149 -1.61 -2.15 -8.45
CA ARG A 149 -1.03 -3.43 -8.86
C ARG A 149 0.35 -3.24 -9.51
N PRO A 150 1.39 -2.85 -8.73
CA PRO A 150 2.75 -2.72 -9.28
C PRO A 150 3.30 -4.09 -9.72
N GLY A 151 4.22 -4.05 -10.66
CA GLY A 151 5.15 -5.14 -10.93
C GLY A 151 6.23 -5.23 -9.83
N LEU A 152 7.47 -5.57 -10.21
CA LEU A 152 8.58 -5.58 -9.26
C LEU A 152 8.84 -4.17 -8.74
N LEU A 153 8.88 -4.02 -7.41
CA LEU A 153 9.21 -2.74 -6.77
C LEU A 153 10.73 -2.59 -6.60
N ILE A 154 11.26 -1.48 -7.10
CA ILE A 154 12.67 -1.11 -6.93
C ILE A 154 12.79 -0.01 -5.87
N GLY A 155 13.70 -0.15 -4.91
CA GLY A 155 13.95 0.88 -3.90
C GLY A 155 15.16 0.60 -3.03
N ALA A 156 15.68 1.64 -2.37
CA ALA A 156 16.93 1.63 -1.61
C ALA A 156 17.05 0.54 -0.51
N ARG A 157 15.92 -0.02 -0.05
CA ARG A 157 15.92 -1.15 0.89
C ARG A 157 16.22 -2.49 0.20
N GLU A 158 15.93 -2.62 -1.07
CA GLU A 158 16.17 -3.85 -1.83
C GLU A 158 17.59 -3.91 -2.39
N GLU A 159 18.20 -2.78 -2.73
CA GLU A 159 19.61 -2.75 -3.13
C GLU A 159 20.54 -3.36 -2.07
N LYS A 160 20.23 -3.24 -0.77
CA LYS A 160 20.97 -3.91 0.31
C LYS A 160 20.59 -5.38 0.53
N ARG A 161 19.50 -5.87 -0.07
CA ARG A 161 18.97 -7.25 0.09
C ARG A 161 19.25 -8.15 -1.10
N LEU A 162 19.65 -7.58 -2.21
CA LEU A 162 19.84 -8.25 -3.50
C LEU A 162 21.09 -9.13 -3.56
N GLY A 163 21.84 -9.25 -2.49
CA GLY A 163 22.93 -10.22 -2.43
C GLY A 163 22.51 -11.70 -2.53
N GLU A 164 21.21 -12.01 -2.48
CA GLU A 164 20.72 -13.40 -2.45
C GLU A 164 19.95 -13.85 -3.71
N SER A 165 19.62 -12.96 -4.66
CA SER A 165 18.87 -13.34 -5.87
C SER A 165 19.31 -12.54 -7.09
N VAL A 166 20.34 -13.03 -7.77
CA VAL A 166 20.89 -12.43 -9.02
C VAL A 166 19.81 -12.18 -10.09
N GLY A 167 18.75 -13.00 -10.14
CA GLY A 167 17.65 -12.84 -11.09
C GLY A 167 16.81 -11.59 -10.90
N GLN A 168 16.58 -11.15 -9.67
CA GLN A 168 15.81 -9.92 -9.38
C GLN A 168 16.63 -8.64 -9.68
N LEU A 169 17.95 -8.69 -9.53
CA LEU A 169 18.87 -7.61 -9.89
C LEU A 169 18.89 -7.31 -11.39
N LEU A 170 18.73 -8.35 -12.20
CA LEU A 170 18.84 -8.24 -13.65
C LEU A 170 17.50 -7.92 -14.33
N GLN A 171 16.36 -8.10 -13.65
CA GLN A 171 15.04 -7.88 -14.24
C GLN A 171 14.87 -6.47 -14.81
N PRO A 172 15.17 -5.37 -14.10
CA PRO A 172 14.99 -4.02 -14.65
C PRO A 172 15.85 -3.74 -15.88
N TRP A 173 17.02 -4.35 -15.96
CA TRP A 173 18.00 -4.11 -17.02
C TRP A 173 17.84 -5.04 -18.23
N LEU A 174 17.50 -6.31 -17.99
CA LEU A 174 17.44 -7.33 -19.04
C LEU A 174 16.02 -7.65 -19.48
N ILE A 175 15.05 -7.66 -18.57
CA ILE A 175 13.68 -8.10 -18.85
C ILE A 175 12.75 -6.93 -19.16
N ASP A 176 12.80 -5.85 -18.37
CA ASP A 176 11.90 -4.70 -18.56
C ASP A 176 11.94 -4.10 -19.98
N PRO A 177 13.11 -3.95 -20.66
CA PRO A 177 13.13 -3.45 -22.03
C PRO A 177 12.41 -4.35 -23.04
N LEU A 178 12.29 -5.65 -22.74
CA LEU A 178 11.60 -6.64 -23.58
C LEU A 178 10.09 -6.65 -23.36
N LEU A 179 9.62 -6.14 -22.20
CA LEU A 179 8.20 -6.05 -21.86
C LEU A 179 7.59 -4.84 -22.59
N ARG A 180 6.89 -5.09 -23.72
CA ARG A 180 6.24 -4.07 -24.56
C ARG A 180 4.75 -4.37 -24.74
N GLY A 181 3.96 -3.35 -25.11
CA GLY A 181 2.52 -3.48 -25.35
C GLY A 181 1.80 -3.96 -24.08
N SER A 182 0.97 -4.99 -24.18
CA SER A 182 0.20 -5.55 -23.04
C SER A 182 1.07 -6.11 -21.91
N ALA A 183 2.36 -6.39 -22.17
CA ALA A 183 3.31 -6.85 -21.16
C ALA A 183 3.92 -5.71 -20.33
N ASN A 184 3.74 -4.44 -20.68
CA ASN A 184 4.25 -3.28 -19.94
C ASN A 184 3.84 -3.31 -18.46
N LYS A 185 2.66 -3.82 -18.15
CA LYS A 185 2.13 -3.92 -16.79
C LYS A 185 3.00 -4.73 -15.81
N TYR A 186 3.90 -5.58 -16.33
CA TYR A 186 4.83 -6.40 -15.53
C TYR A 186 6.18 -5.74 -15.28
N ARG A 187 6.43 -4.55 -15.85
CA ARG A 187 7.68 -3.82 -15.66
C ARG A 187 7.87 -3.39 -14.21
N SER A 188 9.13 -3.20 -13.86
CA SER A 188 9.53 -2.73 -12.54
C SER A 188 9.11 -1.29 -12.30
N VAL A 189 8.70 -0.97 -11.06
CA VAL A 189 8.25 0.36 -10.63
C VAL A 189 9.17 0.85 -9.51
N LYS A 190 9.65 2.09 -9.60
CA LYS A 190 10.38 2.69 -8.47
C LYS A 190 9.41 2.96 -7.32
N GLY A 191 9.85 2.66 -6.09
CA GLY A 191 9.02 2.90 -4.90
C GLY A 191 8.55 4.34 -4.77
N ILE A 192 9.39 5.31 -5.18
CA ILE A 192 9.03 6.73 -5.14
C ILE A 192 7.91 7.07 -6.14
N ASP A 193 7.92 6.49 -7.35
CA ASP A 193 6.90 6.74 -8.36
C ASP A 193 5.55 6.18 -7.89
N LEU A 194 5.54 4.99 -7.27
CA LEU A 194 4.33 4.45 -6.66
C LEU A 194 3.82 5.30 -5.49
N ALA A 195 4.71 5.82 -4.63
CA ALA A 195 4.33 6.69 -3.53
C ALA A 195 3.71 8.00 -4.02
N ASN A 196 4.28 8.60 -5.07
CA ASN A 196 3.73 9.79 -5.72
C ASN A 196 2.34 9.52 -6.31
N SER A 197 2.18 8.39 -7.00
CA SER A 197 0.88 7.98 -7.58
C SER A 197 -0.19 7.75 -6.51
N LEU A 198 0.17 7.13 -5.38
CA LEU A 198 -0.73 6.95 -4.23
C LEU A 198 -1.24 8.32 -3.73
N MET A 199 -0.33 9.28 -3.54
CA MET A 199 -0.68 10.62 -3.09
C MET A 199 -1.51 11.37 -4.15
N GLU A 200 -1.11 11.28 -5.42
CA GLU A 200 -1.76 12.01 -6.51
C GLU A 200 -3.19 11.54 -6.76
N TYR A 201 -3.41 10.21 -6.86
CA TYR A 201 -4.71 9.69 -7.30
C TYR A 201 -5.71 9.45 -6.17
N SER A 202 -5.31 9.56 -4.89
CA SER A 202 -6.22 9.34 -3.77
C SER A 202 -7.41 10.31 -3.80
N GLY A 203 -8.61 9.74 -3.81
CA GLY A 203 -9.87 10.50 -3.81
C GLY A 203 -10.18 11.28 -5.10
N LYS A 204 -9.38 11.15 -6.18
CA LYS A 204 -9.62 11.84 -7.45
C LYS A 204 -10.70 11.20 -8.32
N GLN A 205 -11.17 10.02 -7.99
CA GLN A 205 -12.18 9.30 -8.71
C GLN A 205 -13.27 8.75 -7.81
N GLN A 206 -14.40 8.38 -8.39
CA GLN A 206 -15.48 7.67 -7.71
C GLN A 206 -15.47 6.18 -8.08
N GLY A 207 -15.87 5.34 -7.13
CA GLY A 207 -15.91 3.90 -7.30
C GLY A 207 -14.53 3.23 -7.25
N LYS A 208 -14.47 1.98 -7.73
CA LYS A 208 -13.27 1.16 -7.72
C LYS A 208 -12.45 1.35 -8.98
N LYS A 209 -11.13 1.55 -8.84
CA LYS A 209 -10.18 1.60 -9.95
C LYS A 209 -8.90 0.84 -9.63
N PHE A 210 -8.39 0.14 -10.65
CA PHE A 210 -7.08 -0.51 -10.63
C PHE A 210 -6.06 0.38 -11.35
N TYR A 211 -4.87 0.51 -10.76
CA TYR A 211 -3.74 1.24 -11.31
C TYR A 211 -2.60 0.28 -11.62
N TYR A 212 -2.05 0.41 -12.82
CA TYR A 212 -0.99 -0.44 -13.36
C TYR A 212 0.24 0.39 -13.71
N PHE A 213 1.32 -0.26 -14.16
CA PHE A 213 2.60 0.37 -14.46
C PHE A 213 2.50 1.74 -15.14
N GLU A 214 1.68 1.88 -16.18
CA GLU A 214 1.57 3.12 -16.94
C GLU A 214 0.98 4.28 -16.11
N ASP A 215 0.09 3.97 -15.18
CA ASP A 215 -0.46 4.96 -14.24
C ASP A 215 0.58 5.35 -13.19
N LEU A 216 1.49 4.42 -12.83
CA LEU A 216 2.42 4.58 -11.71
C LEU A 216 3.69 5.36 -12.06
N ILE A 217 3.99 5.54 -13.36
CA ILE A 217 5.20 6.25 -13.83
C ILE A 217 4.92 7.66 -14.36
N ARG A 218 3.64 8.08 -14.39
CA ARG A 218 3.21 9.39 -14.94
C ARG A 218 3.12 10.49 -13.88
N SER A 219 3.29 10.14 -12.62
CA SER A 219 3.16 11.05 -11.47
C SER A 219 4.47 11.75 -11.10
#